data_1501a2b958ab949dd3036c758bdd3fc0
#
_entry.id   1501a2b958ab949dd3036c758bdd3fc0
#
_cell.length_a   1.000
_cell.length_b   1.000
_cell.length_c   1.000
_cell.angle_alpha   90.00
_cell.angle_beta   90.00
_cell.angle_gamma   90.00
#
_symmetry.space_group_name_H-M   'P 1'
#
loop_
_entity.id
_entity.type
_entity.pdbx_description
1 polymer ?
#
loop_
_entity_poly.entity_id
_entity_poly.type
_entity_poly.pdbx_seq_one_letter_code
_entity_poly.pdbx_strand_id
1 'polypeptide(L)'
;GQKAVITKAKKSIAAFKLRDGMTVGCKVTLRRHRMYEFLDRLITIALPRVRDFRGIPSTSFDGSGNFALGLKEQIVFPEIDYDQVAQIRGLNVVICTTAKTDDEARALLKGFDMPFSGRDLEKEKEEEAARRAEQEAVKQAARDALREVEDAENPDDSDEGDNTDDKPAESAKADAPEASGSDDSKGDGHNG
;
A
#
# COMPACT_ATOMS: atom_id res chain seq x y z
N GLY A 1 -26.04 -14.71 -3.02
CA GLY A 1 -27.16 -13.79 -2.95
C GLY A 1 -27.18 -12.73 -4.07
N GLN A 2 -26.30 -12.80 -5.10
CA GLN A 2 -26.23 -11.85 -6.22
C GLN A 2 -26.29 -12.61 -7.55
N LYS A 3 -27.07 -12.09 -8.51
CA LYS A 3 -27.16 -12.67 -9.84
C LYS A 3 -25.83 -12.56 -10.59
N ALA A 4 -25.33 -13.67 -11.11
CA ALA A 4 -24.10 -13.70 -11.89
C ALA A 4 -24.30 -13.08 -13.28
N VAL A 5 -23.27 -12.38 -13.76
CA VAL A 5 -23.17 -11.87 -15.12
C VAL A 5 -22.34 -12.83 -15.95
N ILE A 6 -22.91 -13.37 -17.00
CA ILE A 6 -22.23 -14.28 -17.93
C ILE A 6 -21.29 -13.47 -18.81
N THR A 7 -20.02 -13.88 -18.88
CA THR A 7 -19.02 -13.27 -19.75
C THR A 7 -18.93 -14.06 -21.05
N LYS A 8 -18.99 -13.35 -22.19
CA LYS A 8 -18.94 -13.92 -23.54
C LYS A 8 -17.63 -13.53 -24.21
N ALA A 9 -17.14 -14.41 -25.08
CA ALA A 9 -15.98 -14.14 -25.92
C ALA A 9 -16.26 -12.97 -26.87
N LYS A 10 -15.31 -12.05 -27.00
CA LYS A 10 -15.37 -10.89 -27.90
C LYS A 10 -14.75 -11.15 -29.26
N LYS A 11 -13.87 -12.15 -29.36
CA LYS A 11 -13.14 -12.53 -30.56
C LYS A 11 -13.06 -14.05 -30.66
N SER A 12 -13.02 -14.58 -31.85
CA SER A 12 -12.79 -16.01 -32.13
C SER A 12 -11.28 -16.28 -32.05
N ILE A 13 -10.87 -17.28 -31.27
CA ILE A 13 -9.49 -17.70 -31.14
C ILE A 13 -9.42 -19.22 -31.30
N ALA A 14 -8.80 -19.67 -32.39
CA ALA A 14 -8.72 -21.10 -32.75
C ALA A 14 -7.93 -21.92 -31.71
N ALA A 15 -6.83 -21.40 -31.17
CA ALA A 15 -6.02 -22.09 -30.19
C ALA A 15 -6.79 -22.46 -28.91
N PHE A 16 -7.75 -21.64 -28.49
CA PHE A 16 -8.60 -21.90 -27.32
C PHE A 16 -9.97 -22.49 -27.70
N LYS A 17 -10.19 -22.83 -28.97
CA LYS A 17 -11.47 -23.34 -29.49
C LYS A 17 -12.65 -22.42 -29.13
N LEU A 18 -12.43 -21.10 -29.13
CA LEU A 18 -13.41 -20.08 -28.83
C LEU A 18 -13.98 -19.46 -30.10
N ARG A 19 -15.29 -19.25 -30.10
CA ARG A 19 -16.02 -18.47 -31.14
C ARG A 19 -16.58 -17.20 -30.48
N ASP A 20 -16.79 -16.19 -31.30
CA ASP A 20 -17.45 -14.97 -30.87
C ASP A 20 -18.85 -15.26 -30.32
N GLY A 21 -19.21 -14.59 -29.20
CA GLY A 21 -20.47 -14.79 -28.50
C GLY A 21 -20.53 -16.03 -27.60
N MET A 22 -19.53 -16.92 -27.64
CA MET A 22 -19.48 -18.12 -26.79
C MET A 22 -19.30 -17.74 -25.31
N THR A 23 -20.01 -18.43 -24.41
CA THR A 23 -19.90 -18.25 -22.99
C THR A 23 -18.53 -18.74 -22.48
N VAL A 24 -17.76 -17.87 -21.85
CA VAL A 24 -16.43 -18.17 -21.30
C VAL A 24 -16.46 -18.40 -19.80
N GLY A 25 -17.25 -17.62 -19.09
CA GLY A 25 -17.32 -17.68 -17.62
C GLY A 25 -18.41 -16.81 -17.06
N CYS A 26 -18.34 -16.57 -15.76
CA CYS A 26 -19.24 -15.65 -15.08
C CYS A 26 -18.48 -14.78 -14.07
N LYS A 27 -19.04 -13.63 -13.76
CA LYS A 27 -18.53 -12.73 -12.74
C LYS A 27 -19.66 -12.17 -11.88
N VAL A 28 -19.34 -11.85 -10.64
CA VAL A 28 -20.24 -11.21 -9.67
C VAL A 28 -19.50 -10.06 -9.01
N THR A 29 -20.16 -8.94 -8.80
CA THR A 29 -19.65 -7.85 -8.00
C THR A 29 -20.49 -7.74 -6.74
N LEU A 30 -19.87 -7.92 -5.59
CA LEU A 30 -20.50 -7.81 -4.27
C LEU A 30 -20.18 -6.46 -3.65
N ARG A 31 -21.15 -5.84 -3.00
CA ARG A 31 -21.00 -4.56 -2.30
C ARG A 31 -21.79 -4.55 -1.00
N ARG A 32 -21.40 -3.68 -0.06
CA ARG A 32 -22.04 -3.46 1.24
C ARG A 32 -22.15 -4.76 2.04
N HIS A 33 -23.29 -5.02 2.65
CA HIS A 33 -23.55 -6.18 3.51
C HIS A 33 -23.13 -7.51 2.89
N ARG A 34 -23.54 -7.77 1.63
CA ARG A 34 -23.19 -9.02 0.93
C ARG A 34 -21.69 -9.21 0.70
N MET A 35 -20.95 -8.12 0.57
CA MET A 35 -19.50 -8.16 0.45
C MET A 35 -18.85 -8.64 1.76
N TYR A 36 -19.29 -8.08 2.88
CA TYR A 36 -18.74 -8.45 4.19
C TYR A 36 -19.11 -9.88 4.58
N GLU A 37 -20.35 -10.30 4.33
CA GLU A 37 -20.77 -11.69 4.55
C GLU A 37 -19.96 -12.70 3.72
N PHE A 38 -19.67 -12.35 2.48
CA PHE A 38 -18.82 -13.19 1.62
C PHE A 38 -17.39 -13.21 2.12
N LEU A 39 -16.83 -12.06 2.51
CA LEU A 39 -15.48 -11.95 3.03
C LEU A 39 -15.30 -12.77 4.32
N ASP A 40 -16.26 -12.68 5.24
CA ASP A 40 -16.26 -13.48 6.47
C ASP A 40 -16.25 -14.98 6.16
N ARG A 41 -17.16 -15.48 5.32
CA ARG A 41 -17.17 -16.89 4.92
C ARG A 41 -15.90 -17.31 4.17
N LEU A 42 -15.32 -16.42 3.37
CA LEU A 42 -14.07 -16.68 2.67
C LEU A 42 -12.93 -16.91 3.67
N ILE A 43 -12.79 -16.05 4.67
CA ILE A 43 -11.68 -16.09 5.64
C ILE A 43 -11.89 -17.21 6.65
N THR A 44 -13.06 -17.31 7.24
CA THR A 44 -13.33 -18.23 8.35
C THR A 44 -13.57 -19.67 7.91
N ILE A 45 -14.19 -19.88 6.75
CA ILE A 45 -14.64 -21.20 6.31
C ILE A 45 -13.86 -21.69 5.07
N ALA A 46 -13.81 -20.87 4.00
CA ALA A 46 -13.30 -21.35 2.72
C ALA A 46 -11.78 -21.51 2.72
N LEU A 47 -11.02 -20.53 3.22
CA LEU A 47 -9.56 -20.60 3.23
C LEU A 47 -8.99 -21.75 4.06
N PRO A 48 -9.47 -22.04 5.27
CA PRO A 48 -8.99 -23.21 6.02
C PRO A 48 -9.30 -24.56 5.36
N ARG A 49 -10.31 -24.63 4.50
CA ARG A 49 -10.69 -25.84 3.76
C ARG A 49 -9.87 -26.05 2.48
N VAL A 50 -9.08 -25.06 2.07
CA VAL A 50 -8.19 -25.23 0.90
C VAL A 50 -7.16 -26.30 1.21
N ARG A 51 -6.97 -27.24 0.27
CA ARG A 51 -5.96 -28.29 0.39
C ARG A 51 -4.56 -27.67 0.45
N ASP A 52 -3.74 -28.13 1.39
CA ASP A 52 -2.35 -27.68 1.61
C ASP A 52 -2.21 -26.16 1.79
N PHE A 53 -3.20 -25.57 2.50
CA PHE A 53 -3.19 -24.14 2.77
C PHE A 53 -2.01 -23.75 3.68
N ARG A 54 -1.16 -22.84 3.21
CA ARG A 54 0.02 -22.33 3.95
C ARG A 54 -0.02 -20.82 4.17
N GLY A 55 -1.16 -20.21 3.99
CA GLY A 55 -1.33 -18.76 3.97
C GLY A 55 -1.37 -18.20 2.54
N ILE A 56 -1.76 -16.95 2.46
CA ILE A 56 -1.89 -16.20 1.20
C ILE A 56 -0.64 -15.34 1.01
N PRO A 57 -0.04 -15.30 -0.20
CA PRO A 57 1.12 -14.46 -0.45
C PRO A 57 0.75 -12.98 -0.30
N SER A 58 1.61 -12.24 0.40
CA SER A 58 1.44 -10.80 0.60
C SER A 58 1.77 -9.96 -0.64
N THR A 59 2.31 -10.59 -1.69
CA THR A 59 2.74 -9.93 -2.93
C THR A 59 1.62 -9.73 -3.96
N SER A 60 0.41 -10.23 -3.68
CA SER A 60 -0.72 -10.19 -4.64
C SER A 60 -1.50 -8.87 -4.63
N PHE A 61 -0.86 -7.77 -4.29
CA PHE A 61 -1.39 -6.41 -4.40
C PHE A 61 -1.03 -5.80 -5.76
N ASP A 62 -1.82 -4.84 -6.22
CA ASP A 62 -1.68 -4.22 -7.55
C ASP A 62 -0.89 -2.89 -7.56
N GLY A 63 -0.36 -2.44 -6.41
CA GLY A 63 0.29 -1.14 -6.26
C GLY A 63 -0.67 0.01 -5.94
N SER A 64 -1.99 -0.23 -6.03
CA SER A 64 -3.05 0.74 -5.78
C SER A 64 -3.99 0.33 -4.63
N GLY A 65 -3.53 -0.58 -3.79
CA GLY A 65 -4.26 -1.05 -2.62
C GLY A 65 -5.38 -2.06 -2.92
N ASN A 66 -5.43 -2.67 -4.10
CA ASN A 66 -6.34 -3.76 -4.39
C ASN A 66 -5.63 -5.10 -4.25
N PHE A 67 -6.36 -6.10 -3.81
CA PHE A 67 -5.82 -7.44 -3.55
C PHE A 67 -6.50 -8.49 -4.41
N ALA A 68 -5.73 -9.41 -5.00
CA ALA A 68 -6.24 -10.49 -5.83
C ALA A 68 -5.85 -11.87 -5.27
N LEU A 69 -6.82 -12.77 -5.15
CA LEU A 69 -6.67 -14.13 -4.66
C LEU A 69 -7.24 -15.12 -5.67
N GLY A 70 -6.46 -16.14 -6.02
CA GLY A 70 -6.90 -17.27 -6.83
C GLY A 70 -7.20 -18.50 -5.97
N LEU A 71 -8.41 -19.03 -6.09
CA LEU A 71 -8.78 -20.32 -5.53
C LEU A 71 -8.82 -21.37 -6.64
N LYS A 72 -8.19 -22.51 -6.43
CA LYS A 72 -8.11 -23.59 -7.44
C LYS A 72 -9.41 -24.36 -7.57
N GLU A 73 -10.16 -24.47 -6.49
CA GLU A 73 -11.34 -25.33 -6.37
C GLU A 73 -12.51 -24.56 -5.78
N GLN A 74 -13.69 -24.62 -6.39
CA GLN A 74 -14.89 -24.00 -5.85
C GLN A 74 -15.50 -24.78 -4.66
N ILE A 75 -15.14 -26.03 -4.49
CA ILE A 75 -15.68 -26.97 -3.46
C ILE A 75 -15.33 -26.53 -2.05
N VAL A 76 -14.36 -25.61 -1.88
CA VAL A 76 -13.99 -25.05 -0.57
C VAL A 76 -15.17 -24.34 0.12
N PHE A 77 -16.15 -23.89 -0.64
CA PHE A 77 -17.36 -23.27 -0.09
C PHE A 77 -18.37 -24.32 0.32
N PRO A 78 -18.92 -24.27 1.56
CA PRO A 78 -19.87 -25.27 2.07
C PRO A 78 -21.23 -25.29 1.35
N GLU A 79 -21.56 -24.20 0.66
CA GLU A 79 -22.81 -24.07 -0.09
C GLU A 79 -22.81 -24.88 -1.38
N ILE A 80 -21.66 -25.38 -1.80
CA ILE A 80 -21.50 -26.16 -3.03
C ILE A 80 -21.55 -27.64 -2.71
N ASP A 81 -22.58 -28.29 -3.25
CA ASP A 81 -22.75 -29.73 -3.12
C ASP A 81 -21.85 -30.44 -4.15
N TYR A 82 -20.98 -31.32 -3.67
CA TYR A 82 -20.02 -32.03 -4.52
C TYR A 82 -20.67 -32.87 -5.61
N ASP A 83 -21.80 -33.50 -5.28
CA ASP A 83 -22.51 -34.41 -6.19
C ASP A 83 -23.16 -33.68 -7.37
N GLN A 84 -23.40 -32.38 -7.25
CA GLN A 84 -23.98 -31.54 -8.30
C GLN A 84 -22.92 -30.87 -9.19
N VAL A 85 -21.63 -31.00 -8.86
CA VAL A 85 -20.54 -30.34 -9.59
C VAL A 85 -20.14 -31.20 -10.79
N ALA A 86 -20.49 -30.75 -11.98
CA ALA A 86 -20.07 -31.40 -13.23
C ALA A 86 -18.54 -31.27 -13.50
N GLN A 87 -17.92 -30.18 -13.07
CA GLN A 87 -16.50 -29.93 -13.28
C GLN A 87 -15.94 -29.02 -12.18
N ILE A 88 -14.81 -29.38 -11.63
CA ILE A 88 -14.05 -28.52 -10.69
C ILE A 88 -13.47 -27.35 -11.46
N ARG A 89 -13.75 -26.14 -11.00
CA ARG A 89 -13.26 -24.88 -11.57
C ARG A 89 -12.69 -23.98 -10.49
N GLY A 90 -11.63 -23.28 -10.85
CA GLY A 90 -11.09 -22.22 -10.03
C GLY A 90 -11.87 -20.94 -10.16
N LEU A 91 -11.66 -20.04 -9.21
CA LEU A 91 -12.20 -18.69 -9.22
C LEU A 91 -11.17 -17.69 -8.70
N ASN A 92 -11.27 -16.48 -9.22
CA ASN A 92 -10.48 -15.35 -8.72
C ASN A 92 -11.37 -14.45 -7.89
N VAL A 93 -10.89 -14.06 -6.72
CA VAL A 93 -11.51 -13.08 -5.83
C VAL A 93 -10.65 -11.83 -5.87
N VAL A 94 -11.21 -10.70 -6.27
CA VAL A 94 -10.54 -9.41 -6.27
C VAL A 94 -11.21 -8.53 -5.23
N ILE A 95 -10.44 -8.04 -4.27
CA ILE A 95 -10.89 -7.15 -3.20
C ILE A 95 -10.40 -5.76 -3.54
N CYS A 96 -11.33 -4.88 -3.91
CA CYS A 96 -11.04 -3.48 -4.20
C CYS A 96 -11.21 -2.67 -2.93
N THR A 97 -10.19 -1.92 -2.54
CA THR A 97 -10.22 -1.04 -1.36
C THR A 97 -10.12 0.43 -1.76
N THR A 98 -10.33 1.31 -0.81
CA THR A 98 -10.11 2.76 -0.97
C THR A 98 -8.74 3.20 -0.47
N ALA A 99 -7.89 2.25 -0.04
CA ALA A 99 -6.52 2.51 0.35
C ALA A 99 -5.72 3.07 -0.83
N LYS A 100 -4.79 3.96 -0.56
CA LYS A 100 -3.92 4.56 -1.58
C LYS A 100 -2.65 3.76 -1.81
N THR A 101 -2.24 3.02 -0.79
CA THR A 101 -1.01 2.21 -0.80
C THR A 101 -1.33 0.75 -0.46
N ASP A 102 -0.44 -0.15 -0.88
CA ASP A 102 -0.58 -1.57 -0.58
C ASP A 102 -0.42 -1.87 0.91
N ASP A 103 0.38 -1.07 1.63
CA ASP A 103 0.57 -1.24 3.07
C ASP A 103 -0.69 -0.91 3.87
N GLU A 104 -1.41 0.15 3.47
CA GLU A 104 -2.71 0.48 4.06
C GLU A 104 -3.74 -0.63 3.80
N ALA A 105 -3.79 -1.15 2.57
CA ALA A 105 -4.68 -2.24 2.20
C ALA A 105 -4.33 -3.54 2.94
N ARG A 106 -3.03 -3.82 3.11
CA ARG A 106 -2.55 -4.97 3.88
C ARG A 106 -2.96 -4.87 5.35
N ALA A 107 -2.78 -3.68 5.96
CA ALA A 107 -3.20 -3.42 7.33
C ALA A 107 -4.72 -3.60 7.51
N LEU A 108 -5.51 -3.11 6.53
CA LEU A 108 -6.96 -3.30 6.50
C LEU A 108 -7.34 -4.79 6.44
N LEU A 109 -6.77 -5.56 5.52
CA LEU A 109 -7.06 -6.99 5.37
C LEU A 109 -6.56 -7.81 6.55
N LYS A 110 -5.45 -7.41 7.18
CA LYS A 110 -4.97 -8.01 8.42
C LYS A 110 -5.96 -7.76 9.58
N GLY A 111 -6.61 -6.60 9.62
CA GLY A 111 -7.68 -6.30 10.57
C GLY A 111 -8.95 -7.15 10.39
N PHE A 112 -9.14 -7.77 9.22
CA PHE A 112 -10.16 -8.79 8.95
C PHE A 112 -9.67 -10.23 9.17
N ASP A 113 -8.53 -10.42 9.81
CA ASP A 113 -7.91 -11.72 10.07
C ASP A 113 -7.57 -12.52 8.81
N MET A 114 -7.23 -11.83 7.71
CA MET A 114 -6.78 -12.49 6.49
C MET A 114 -5.47 -13.24 6.76
N PRO A 115 -5.39 -14.56 6.51
CA PRO A 115 -4.23 -15.38 6.84
C PRO A 115 -3.09 -15.20 5.84
N PHE A 116 -2.36 -14.10 5.94
CA PHE A 116 -1.16 -13.88 5.14
C PHE A 116 -0.01 -14.82 5.56
N SER A 117 0.79 -15.24 4.60
CA SER A 117 1.99 -16.01 4.86
C SER A 117 3.03 -15.14 5.57
N GLY A 118 3.39 -15.48 6.81
CA GLY A 118 4.36 -14.72 7.60
C GLY A 118 5.77 -14.72 7.00
N ARG A 119 6.10 -15.77 6.26
CA ARG A 119 7.40 -15.91 5.60
C ARG A 119 7.63 -14.87 4.50
N ASP A 120 6.56 -14.48 3.80
CA ASP A 120 6.66 -13.48 2.74
C ASP A 120 6.79 -12.06 3.33
N LEU A 121 6.11 -11.79 4.44
CA LEU A 121 6.21 -10.50 5.16
C LEU A 121 7.59 -10.25 5.78
N GLU A 122 8.24 -11.30 6.28
CA GLU A 122 9.60 -11.20 6.83
C GLU A 122 10.62 -10.94 5.72
N LYS A 123 10.51 -11.67 4.61
CA LYS A 123 11.39 -11.45 3.45
C LYS A 123 11.24 -10.07 2.85
N GLU A 124 10.00 -9.57 2.68
CA GLU A 124 9.76 -8.23 2.16
C GLU A 124 10.37 -7.14 3.06
N LYS A 125 10.23 -7.29 4.39
CA LYS A 125 10.85 -6.37 5.34
C LYS A 125 12.37 -6.41 5.29
N GLU A 126 12.94 -7.59 5.13
CA GLU A 126 14.38 -7.78 5.03
C GLU A 126 14.93 -7.20 3.73
N GLU A 127 14.24 -7.42 2.59
CA GLU A 127 14.58 -6.84 1.30
C GLU A 127 14.41 -5.32 1.30
N GLU A 128 13.35 -4.79 1.91
CA GLU A 128 13.13 -3.35 2.02
C GLU A 128 14.17 -2.68 2.92
N ALA A 129 14.52 -3.30 4.04
CA ALA A 129 15.59 -2.84 4.92
C ALA A 129 16.95 -2.84 4.22
N ALA A 130 17.25 -3.89 3.45
CA ALA A 130 18.46 -3.98 2.64
C ALA A 130 18.53 -2.88 1.56
N ARG A 131 17.42 -2.63 0.84
CA ARG A 131 17.34 -1.55 -0.16
C ARG A 131 17.50 -0.16 0.46
N ARG A 132 16.92 0.07 1.64
CA ARG A 132 17.10 1.36 2.36
C ARG A 132 18.54 1.55 2.78
N ALA A 133 19.17 0.51 3.34
CA ALA A 133 20.57 0.55 3.75
C ALA A 133 21.50 0.80 2.55
N GLU A 134 21.23 0.18 1.41
CA GLU A 134 22.00 0.41 0.17
C GLU A 134 21.84 1.85 -0.34
N GLN A 135 20.61 2.39 -0.34
CA GLN A 135 20.35 3.78 -0.72
C GLN A 135 21.01 4.80 0.22
N GLU A 136 21.01 4.52 1.51
CA GLU A 136 21.70 5.36 2.50
C GLU A 136 23.20 5.32 2.31
N ALA A 137 23.78 4.14 2.08
CA ALA A 137 25.19 3.97 1.80
C ALA A 137 25.63 4.73 0.53
N VAL A 138 24.84 4.66 -0.55
CA VAL A 138 25.10 5.41 -1.79
C VAL A 138 25.03 6.92 -1.55
N LYS A 139 24.03 7.38 -0.77
CA LYS A 139 23.90 8.80 -0.42
C LYS A 139 25.08 9.29 0.46
N GLN A 140 25.53 8.43 1.35
CA GLN A 140 26.66 8.74 2.22
C GLN A 140 27.95 8.80 1.43
N ALA A 141 28.22 7.84 0.57
CA ALA A 141 29.38 7.83 -0.33
C ALA A 141 29.39 9.06 -1.26
N ALA A 142 28.23 9.48 -1.78
CA ALA A 142 28.10 10.68 -2.58
C ALA A 142 28.38 11.97 -1.78
N ARG A 143 27.99 12.03 -0.51
CA ARG A 143 28.30 13.16 0.39
C ARG A 143 29.77 13.21 0.73
N ASP A 144 30.37 12.06 1.02
CA ASP A 144 31.81 11.98 1.35
C ASP A 144 32.66 12.35 0.15
N ALA A 145 32.29 11.91 -1.06
CA ALA A 145 32.96 12.32 -2.31
C ALA A 145 32.84 13.83 -2.60
N LEU A 146 31.67 14.44 -2.33
CA LEU A 146 31.48 15.90 -2.45
C LEU A 146 32.36 16.66 -1.46
N ARG A 147 32.49 16.16 -0.25
CA ARG A 147 33.34 16.77 0.78
C ARG A 147 34.82 16.69 0.44
N GLU A 148 35.26 15.54 -0.10
CA GLU A 148 36.64 15.40 -0.59
C GLU A 148 36.96 16.37 -1.73
N VAL A 149 36.00 16.67 -2.59
CA VAL A 149 36.17 17.65 -3.68
C VAL A 149 36.20 19.09 -3.13
N GLU A 150 35.34 19.42 -2.15
CA GLU A 150 35.36 20.74 -1.48
C GLU A 150 36.64 20.98 -0.69
N ASP A 151 37.13 19.95 0.02
CA ASP A 151 38.41 20.01 0.74
C ASP A 151 39.62 20.09 -0.20
N ALA A 152 39.49 19.56 -1.42
CA ALA A 152 40.57 19.66 -2.46
C ALA A 152 40.57 20.99 -3.22
N GLU A 153 39.43 21.70 -3.33
CA GLU A 153 39.33 23.02 -3.95
C GLU A 153 39.69 24.19 -3.04
N ASN A 154 39.77 23.99 -1.71
CA ASN A 154 40.25 25.00 -0.75
C ASN A 154 41.43 24.50 0.07
N PRO A 155 42.64 24.42 -0.49
CA PRO A 155 43.83 24.04 0.28
C PRO A 155 44.51 25.21 1.04
N ASP A 156 43.95 26.42 1.03
CA ASP A 156 44.68 27.59 1.56
C ASP A 156 43.76 28.54 2.32
N ASP A 157 43.46 28.20 3.59
CA ASP A 157 43.07 29.18 4.62
C ASP A 157 43.34 28.65 6.01
N SER A 158 44.60 28.27 6.27
CA SER A 158 45.08 28.02 7.61
C SER A 158 46.50 28.53 7.74
N ASP A 159 46.71 29.84 7.72
CA ASP A 159 47.74 30.49 8.55
C ASP A 159 47.62 32.03 8.38
N GLU A 160 47.12 32.69 9.36
CA GLU A 160 47.66 33.96 9.88
C GLU A 160 46.95 34.27 11.20
N GLY A 161 47.61 33.87 12.26
CA GLY A 161 47.40 34.48 13.56
C GLY A 161 47.99 35.88 13.50
N ASP A 162 47.33 36.85 14.06
CA ASP A 162 47.97 37.74 15.02
C ASP A 162 46.95 38.45 15.89
N ASN A 163 47.34 38.43 17.15
CA ASN A 163 47.02 39.21 18.30
C ASN A 163 46.70 40.67 18.03
N THR A 164 45.64 41.19 18.63
CA THR A 164 45.77 42.36 19.53
C THR A 164 44.53 42.53 20.42
N ASP A 165 44.80 42.59 21.69
CA ASP A 165 44.02 43.13 22.76
C ASP A 165 43.23 44.38 22.39
N ASP A 166 41.98 44.48 22.79
CA ASP A 166 41.58 45.55 23.72
C ASP A 166 40.12 45.34 24.20
N LYS A 167 39.94 45.46 25.48
CA LYS A 167 38.70 45.55 26.24
C LYS A 167 38.64 47.01 26.73
N PRO A 168 37.59 47.62 27.25
CA PRO A 168 36.19 47.23 27.47
C PRO A 168 35.20 48.41 27.32
N ALA A 169 33.98 48.13 27.77
CA ALA A 169 32.93 49.02 28.32
C ALA A 169 31.65 49.05 27.49
N GLU A 170 30.61 48.62 28.03
CA GLU A 170 29.66 49.02 29.08
C GLU A 170 28.35 49.61 28.49
N SER A 171 27.30 49.10 29.05
CA SER A 171 25.99 49.70 29.33
C SER A 171 24.95 49.75 28.20
N ALA A 172 23.88 49.21 28.51
CA ALA A 172 22.62 49.53 29.11
C ALA A 172 21.45 49.21 28.20
N LYS A 173 20.61 48.33 28.68
CA LYS A 173 19.26 48.53 29.23
C LYS A 173 18.18 49.02 28.27
N ALA A 174 17.11 48.27 28.40
CA ALA A 174 15.68 48.64 28.35
C ALA A 174 15.04 48.63 26.93
N ASP A 175 13.86 48.17 26.64
CA ASP A 175 12.68 47.97 27.45
C ASP A 175 11.64 47.34 26.50
N ALA A 176 10.82 46.52 27.00
CA ALA A 176 9.56 46.18 26.31
C ALA A 176 8.56 47.33 26.50
N PRO A 177 7.49 47.52 25.75
CA PRO A 177 6.28 46.89 26.19
C PRO A 177 5.27 46.45 25.06
N GLU A 178 4.34 45.66 25.58
CA GLU A 178 3.01 45.30 25.13
C GLU A 178 2.17 46.38 24.47
N ALA A 179 1.22 45.94 23.68
CA ALA A 179 -0.21 46.25 23.70
C ALA A 179 -0.84 45.88 22.35
N SER A 180 -1.77 44.91 22.30
CA SER A 180 -3.22 45.04 22.52
C SER A 180 -3.98 45.81 21.42
N GLY A 181 -5.05 45.20 20.94
CA GLY A 181 -6.15 45.83 20.21
C GLY A 181 -6.66 44.93 19.09
N SER A 182 -7.62 43.97 19.24
CA SER A 182 -9.07 44.20 19.21
C SER A 182 -9.51 45.04 18.01
N ASP A 183 -10.27 44.50 17.09
CA ASP A 183 -11.69 44.73 16.99
C ASP A 183 -12.25 44.25 15.63
N ASP A 184 -13.26 43.47 15.70
CA ASP A 184 -14.61 43.55 15.15
C ASP A 184 -14.84 43.98 13.69
N SER A 185 -15.58 43.15 12.99
CA SER A 185 -16.93 43.39 12.45
C SER A 185 -17.19 42.49 11.25
N LYS A 186 -18.14 41.58 11.39
CA LYS A 186 -19.49 41.65 10.85
C LYS A 186 -19.63 41.97 9.36
N GLY A 187 -20.23 41.01 8.65
CA GLY A 187 -20.79 41.23 7.33
C GLY A 187 -21.60 40.03 6.84
N ASP A 188 -22.87 40.09 7.11
CA ASP A 188 -23.96 39.28 6.55
C ASP A 188 -24.05 39.35 5.02
N GLY A 189 -24.72 38.35 4.43
CA GLY A 189 -25.31 38.44 3.10
C GLY A 189 -25.23 37.14 2.33
N HIS A 190 -26.13 36.28 2.42
CA HIS A 190 -27.42 36.07 1.75
C HIS A 190 -27.32 35.75 0.26
N ASN A 191 -27.94 34.63 -0.10
CA ASN A 191 -28.59 34.25 -1.36
C ASN A 191 -27.78 33.53 -2.46
N GLY A 192 -28.39 32.42 -2.86
CA GLY A 192 -28.26 31.74 -4.13
C GLY A 192 -28.49 30.26 -3.99
#